data_11f52ce296c5f0deea68908c7eb7c61b
#
_entry.id   11f52ce296c5f0deea68908c7eb7c61b
#
_cell.length_a   1.000
_cell.length_b   1.000
_cell.length_c   1.000
_cell.angle_alpha   90.00
_cell.angle_beta   90.00
_cell.angle_gamma   90.00
#
_symmetry.space_group_name_H-M   'P 1'
#
loop_
_entity.id
_entity.type
_entity.pdbx_description
1 polymer ?
#
loop_
_entity_poly.entity_id
_entity_poly.type
_entity_poly.pdbx_seq_one_letter_code
_entity_poly.pdbx_strand_id
1 'polypeptide(L)'
;METPGSQSSLHRANLERVVRAVRMAGSLTQAEIARSTGLSAATVSNIVRELKDGGTVEVTPTSAGGRRARSVSLSGDAGIVVGVDFGHSHLRVAVGNLAHQVLAEQSEPIDVDASAAEGFDRAEQLVNRLVEATGIGAGKVIGVGLGVPGPIDVESGTLGSTAILPGWSGTNPGRELSGRLGVPVYVDNDANLGALGELVWGGGRGASDLAYIKVASGVGAGLVISGQIYRGPGGTAGEIGHITLDESGPVCRCGNRGCLETFTAARYVLPLLQPSHGPDLTMARVVQLAREGDPGCRRVIADVGRHIGSGVANLCNLLNPSRVVLGGDLAEAGELVLAPIRESVSRYAIPSAARQLGVVPGTLGGRAEVLGALALVLSEMGDSSLLDGGQPADAPALA
;
A
#
# COMPACT_ATOMS: atom_id res chain seq x y z
N MET A 1 -9.21 5.31 36.27
CA MET A 1 -8.50 6.43 35.60
C MET A 1 -7.09 6.49 36.17
N GLU A 2 -6.09 6.14 35.34
CA GLU A 2 -4.68 6.25 35.76
C GLU A 2 -4.26 7.72 35.78
N THR A 3 -3.49 8.11 36.81
CA THR A 3 -3.01 9.48 36.94
C THR A 3 -1.90 9.73 35.90
N PRO A 4 -2.00 10.76 35.03
CA PRO A 4 -0.94 11.09 34.08
C PRO A 4 0.39 11.31 34.79
N GLY A 5 1.46 10.63 34.35
CA GLY A 5 2.80 10.73 34.93
C GLY A 5 3.12 9.69 36.01
N SER A 6 2.22 8.76 36.32
CA SER A 6 2.53 7.64 37.22
C SER A 6 3.50 6.63 36.59
N GLN A 7 4.20 5.83 37.44
CA GLN A 7 5.05 4.74 36.91
C GLN A 7 4.27 3.73 36.08
N SER A 8 3.00 3.48 36.41
CA SER A 8 2.11 2.59 35.65
C SER A 8 1.78 3.16 34.26
N SER A 9 1.47 4.47 34.17
CA SER A 9 1.19 5.10 32.88
C SER A 9 2.43 5.16 31.97
N LEU A 10 3.62 5.41 32.55
CA LEU A 10 4.87 5.35 31.80
C LEU A 10 5.17 3.93 31.31
N HIS A 11 4.93 2.93 32.14
CA HIS A 11 5.13 1.52 31.79
C HIS A 11 4.20 1.12 30.64
N ARG A 12 2.90 1.46 30.73
CA ARG A 12 1.91 1.20 29.66
C ARG A 12 2.31 1.90 28.34
N ALA A 13 2.73 3.14 28.38
CA ALA A 13 3.22 3.85 27.20
C ALA A 13 4.46 3.20 26.56
N ASN A 14 5.35 2.60 27.38
CA ASN A 14 6.50 1.85 26.87
C ASN A 14 6.08 0.50 26.26
N LEU A 15 5.10 -0.21 26.84
CA LEU A 15 4.49 -1.42 26.26
C LEU A 15 3.91 -1.11 24.88
N GLU A 16 3.06 -0.09 24.79
CA GLU A 16 2.45 0.36 23.52
C GLU A 16 3.50 0.72 22.47
N ARG A 17 4.57 1.40 22.85
CA ARG A 17 5.69 1.75 21.98
C ARG A 17 6.39 0.52 21.41
N VAL A 18 6.61 -0.51 22.23
CA VAL A 18 7.21 -1.79 21.79
C VAL A 18 6.27 -2.57 20.89
N VAL A 19 4.99 -2.68 21.26
CA VAL A 19 3.96 -3.34 20.45
C VAL A 19 3.85 -2.67 19.08
N ARG A 20 3.78 -1.35 19.03
CA ARG A 20 3.76 -0.57 17.78
C ARG A 20 4.97 -0.86 16.91
N ALA A 21 6.18 -0.84 17.46
CA ALA A 21 7.40 -1.09 16.70
C ALA A 21 7.40 -2.49 16.08
N VAL A 22 7.00 -3.52 16.84
CA VAL A 22 6.92 -4.90 16.35
C VAL A 22 5.81 -5.05 15.32
N ARG A 23 4.63 -4.47 15.56
CA ARG A 23 3.49 -4.49 14.65
C ARG A 23 3.81 -3.88 13.29
N MET A 24 4.45 -2.72 13.29
CA MET A 24 4.79 -2.03 12.03
C MET A 24 5.87 -2.76 11.21
N ALA A 25 6.80 -3.42 11.88
CA ALA A 25 7.91 -4.12 11.21
C ALA A 25 7.65 -5.62 10.94
N GLY A 26 6.54 -6.18 11.47
CA GLY A 26 6.22 -7.62 11.44
C GLY A 26 7.07 -8.44 12.38
N SER A 27 8.37 -8.23 12.40
CA SER A 27 9.30 -8.85 13.37
C SER A 27 10.56 -8.00 13.57
N LEU A 28 11.03 -7.92 14.80
CA LEU A 28 12.24 -7.20 15.18
C LEU A 28 13.04 -7.98 16.21
N THR A 29 14.36 -7.87 16.19
CA THR A 29 15.18 -8.28 17.32
C THR A 29 15.05 -7.29 18.47
N GLN A 30 15.32 -7.72 19.71
CA GLN A 30 15.28 -6.81 20.87
C GLN A 30 16.23 -5.62 20.71
N ALA A 31 17.36 -5.78 20.01
CA ALA A 31 18.28 -4.69 19.72
C ALA A 31 17.70 -3.67 18.71
N GLU A 32 16.93 -4.14 17.72
CA GLU A 32 16.21 -3.28 16.79
C GLU A 32 15.06 -2.55 17.48
N ILE A 33 14.31 -3.23 18.36
CA ILE A 33 13.27 -2.60 19.19
C ILE A 33 13.89 -1.50 20.05
N ALA A 34 15.03 -1.74 20.70
CA ALA A 34 15.70 -0.73 21.50
C ALA A 34 16.10 0.51 20.68
N ARG A 35 16.63 0.30 19.46
CA ARG A 35 17.00 1.40 18.56
C ARG A 35 15.79 2.19 18.06
N SER A 36 14.72 1.50 17.63
CA SER A 36 13.53 2.14 17.06
C SER A 36 12.68 2.86 18.11
N THR A 37 12.66 2.35 19.35
CA THR A 37 11.87 2.92 20.45
C THR A 37 12.63 3.91 21.33
N GLY A 38 13.98 3.93 21.27
CA GLY A 38 14.81 4.72 22.18
C GLY A 38 14.83 4.18 23.63
N LEU A 39 14.30 2.99 23.87
CA LEU A 39 14.29 2.35 25.19
C LEU A 39 15.62 1.62 25.47
N SER A 40 15.98 1.50 26.77
CA SER A 40 17.15 0.70 27.15
C SER A 40 16.96 -0.77 26.82
N ALA A 41 18.05 -1.50 26.54
CA ALA A 41 18.00 -2.94 26.28
C ALA A 41 17.38 -3.74 27.45
N ALA A 42 17.61 -3.29 28.70
CA ALA A 42 17.01 -3.91 29.88
C ALA A 42 15.49 -3.71 29.92
N THR A 43 15.02 -2.48 29.62
CA THR A 43 13.59 -2.17 29.54
C THR A 43 12.91 -3.01 28.46
N VAL A 44 13.50 -3.07 27.25
CA VAL A 44 12.97 -3.87 26.15
C VAL A 44 12.90 -5.36 26.54
N SER A 45 13.95 -5.91 27.17
CA SER A 45 13.97 -7.31 27.59
C SER A 45 12.86 -7.64 28.60
N ASN A 46 12.59 -6.74 29.55
CA ASN A 46 11.51 -6.92 30.52
C ASN A 46 10.13 -6.86 29.85
N ILE A 47 9.90 -5.85 29.00
CA ILE A 47 8.65 -5.68 28.27
C ILE A 47 8.39 -6.89 27.36
N VAL A 48 9.38 -7.33 26.58
CA VAL A 48 9.23 -8.50 25.70
C VAL A 48 8.89 -9.76 26.49
N ARG A 49 9.45 -9.93 27.69
CA ARG A 49 9.10 -11.07 28.56
C ARG A 49 7.65 -10.97 29.01
N GLU A 50 7.22 -9.82 29.49
CA GLU A 50 5.83 -9.56 29.92
C GLU A 50 4.83 -9.82 28.79
N LEU A 51 5.07 -9.25 27.60
CA LEU A 51 4.23 -9.44 26.41
C LEU A 51 4.19 -10.91 25.97
N LYS A 52 5.31 -11.64 26.09
CA LYS A 52 5.37 -13.06 25.79
C LYS A 52 4.57 -13.89 26.79
N ASP A 53 4.71 -13.60 28.08
CA ASP A 53 4.01 -14.29 29.15
C ASP A 53 2.48 -14.00 29.07
N GLY A 54 2.10 -12.82 28.57
CA GLY A 54 0.71 -12.46 28.23
C GLY A 54 0.20 -12.98 26.89
N GLY A 55 1.05 -13.68 26.10
CA GLY A 55 0.64 -14.26 24.81
C GLY A 55 0.51 -13.23 23.66
N THR A 56 0.88 -11.97 23.88
CA THR A 56 0.80 -10.90 22.86
C THR A 56 1.89 -11.02 21.80
N VAL A 57 3.07 -11.51 22.17
CA VAL A 57 4.21 -11.68 21.26
C VAL A 57 4.78 -13.09 21.32
N GLU A 58 5.37 -13.51 20.22
CA GLU A 58 6.19 -14.71 20.11
C GLU A 58 7.66 -14.31 19.97
N VAL A 59 8.54 -15.20 20.48
CA VAL A 59 9.98 -14.98 20.42
C VAL A 59 10.61 -16.21 19.80
N THR A 60 11.11 -16.08 18.57
CA THR A 60 11.72 -17.17 17.79
C THR A 60 13.22 -16.99 17.64
N PRO A 61 14.01 -18.07 17.57
CA PRO A 61 15.44 -17.99 17.26
C PRO A 61 15.65 -17.40 15.85
N THR A 62 16.62 -16.49 15.71
CA THR A 62 17.02 -15.93 14.42
C THR A 62 18.53 -15.69 14.41
N SER A 63 19.07 -15.25 13.27
CA SER A 63 20.45 -14.78 13.15
C SER A 63 20.47 -13.36 12.58
N ALA A 64 21.14 -12.43 13.26
CA ALA A 64 21.35 -11.08 12.79
C ALA A 64 22.84 -10.77 12.74
N GLY A 65 23.35 -10.37 11.56
CA GLY A 65 24.77 -10.09 11.37
C GLY A 65 25.72 -11.25 11.73
N GLY A 66 25.29 -12.50 11.48
CA GLY A 66 26.06 -13.72 11.79
C GLY A 66 26.09 -14.12 13.28
N ARG A 67 25.35 -13.43 14.14
CA ARG A 67 25.22 -13.74 15.56
C ARG A 67 23.83 -14.31 15.87
N ARG A 68 23.75 -15.23 16.87
CA ARG A 68 22.47 -15.73 17.39
C ARG A 68 21.67 -14.55 17.95
N ALA A 69 20.46 -14.36 17.47
CA ALA A 69 19.52 -13.35 17.92
C ALA A 69 18.14 -14.00 18.17
N ARG A 70 17.24 -13.25 18.77
CA ARG A 70 15.83 -13.65 18.93
C ARG A 70 14.98 -12.61 18.24
N SER A 71 14.11 -13.04 17.33
CA SER A 71 13.10 -12.22 16.69
C SER A 71 11.83 -12.21 17.52
N VAL A 72 11.26 -11.04 17.69
CA VAL A 72 9.99 -10.79 18.37
C VAL A 72 8.97 -10.42 17.31
N SER A 73 7.85 -11.11 17.24
CA SER A 73 6.68 -10.85 16.39
C SER A 73 5.42 -10.84 17.25
N LEU A 74 4.34 -10.22 16.76
CA LEU A 74 3.03 -10.41 17.39
C LEU A 74 2.61 -11.87 17.27
N SER A 75 1.82 -12.35 18.23
CA SER A 75 1.28 -13.71 18.20
C SER A 75 0.30 -13.86 17.03
N GLY A 76 0.50 -14.88 16.20
CA GLY A 76 -0.37 -15.18 15.08
C GLY A 76 -1.82 -15.52 15.48
N ASP A 77 -2.00 -16.05 16.71
CA ASP A 77 -3.30 -16.47 17.22
C ASP A 77 -4.13 -15.32 17.85
N ALA A 78 -3.52 -14.16 18.03
CA ALA A 78 -4.17 -13.02 18.69
C ALA A 78 -5.29 -12.39 17.85
N GLY A 79 -5.33 -12.65 16.53
CA GLY A 79 -6.37 -12.21 15.63
C GLY A 79 -5.97 -12.25 14.17
N ILE A 80 -6.93 -11.99 13.29
CA ILE A 80 -6.74 -11.90 11.86
C ILE A 80 -7.21 -10.55 11.32
N VAL A 81 -6.59 -10.11 10.26
CA VAL A 81 -6.94 -8.91 9.49
C VAL A 81 -7.26 -9.31 8.05
N VAL A 82 -8.14 -8.56 7.41
CA VAL A 82 -8.54 -8.82 6.04
C VAL A 82 -8.16 -7.63 5.17
N GLY A 83 -7.59 -7.89 4.01
CA GLY A 83 -7.39 -6.92 2.94
C GLY A 83 -8.37 -7.17 1.81
N VAL A 84 -9.00 -6.13 1.33
CA VAL A 84 -9.88 -6.12 0.15
C VAL A 84 -9.37 -5.07 -0.81
N ASP A 85 -9.16 -5.43 -2.06
CA ASP A 85 -8.70 -4.54 -3.12
C ASP A 85 -9.67 -4.61 -4.30
N PHE A 86 -10.33 -3.50 -4.57
CA PHE A 86 -11.11 -3.28 -5.77
C PHE A 86 -10.23 -2.62 -6.83
N GLY A 87 -9.84 -3.37 -7.86
CA GLY A 87 -9.33 -2.80 -9.10
C GLY A 87 -10.46 -2.64 -10.11
N HIS A 88 -10.23 -1.94 -11.22
CA HIS A 88 -11.28 -1.75 -12.25
C HIS A 88 -11.85 -3.06 -12.80
N SER A 89 -11.03 -4.12 -12.89
CA SER A 89 -11.40 -5.39 -13.51
C SER A 89 -11.23 -6.61 -12.60
N HIS A 90 -10.97 -6.40 -11.32
CA HIS A 90 -10.79 -7.49 -10.36
C HIS A 90 -11.19 -7.08 -8.95
N LEU A 91 -11.57 -8.08 -8.17
CA LEU A 91 -11.64 -8.06 -6.72
C LEU A 91 -10.59 -9.02 -6.18
N ARG A 92 -9.75 -8.55 -5.28
CA ARG A 92 -8.80 -9.40 -4.57
C ARG A 92 -9.01 -9.29 -3.07
N VAL A 93 -8.97 -10.43 -2.39
CA VAL A 93 -9.09 -10.50 -0.93
C VAL A 93 -7.95 -11.33 -0.38
N ALA A 94 -7.35 -10.88 0.71
CA ALA A 94 -6.35 -11.60 1.46
C ALA A 94 -6.71 -11.61 2.96
N VAL A 95 -6.43 -12.71 3.64
CA VAL A 95 -6.51 -12.84 5.08
C VAL A 95 -5.12 -13.01 5.64
N GLY A 96 -4.75 -12.19 6.61
CA GLY A 96 -3.45 -12.23 7.26
C GLY A 96 -3.59 -12.29 8.78
N ASN A 97 -2.53 -12.73 9.47
CA ASN A 97 -2.45 -12.64 10.92
C ASN A 97 -1.63 -11.42 11.36
N LEU A 98 -1.61 -11.16 12.67
CA LEU A 98 -0.87 -10.03 13.24
C LEU A 98 0.66 -10.15 13.10
N ALA A 99 1.17 -11.35 12.80
CA ALA A 99 2.58 -11.60 12.50
C ALA A 99 2.95 -11.33 11.02
N HIS A 100 2.07 -10.65 10.25
CA HIS A 100 2.25 -10.33 8.83
C HIS A 100 2.33 -11.56 7.90
N GLN A 101 1.79 -12.70 8.32
CA GLN A 101 1.69 -13.88 7.48
C GLN A 101 0.36 -13.87 6.72
N VAL A 102 0.41 -14.06 5.42
CA VAL A 102 -0.80 -14.26 4.60
C VAL A 102 -1.26 -15.70 4.76
N LEU A 103 -2.48 -15.88 5.24
CA LEU A 103 -3.08 -17.20 5.55
C LEU A 103 -3.90 -17.73 4.36
N ALA A 104 -4.61 -16.84 3.67
CA ALA A 104 -5.41 -17.15 2.50
C ALA A 104 -5.48 -15.93 1.58
N GLU A 105 -5.56 -16.17 0.27
CA GLU A 105 -5.68 -15.10 -0.73
C GLU A 105 -6.41 -15.63 -1.96
N GLN A 106 -7.28 -14.81 -2.55
CA GLN A 106 -7.96 -15.11 -3.81
C GLN A 106 -8.23 -13.83 -4.59
N SER A 107 -8.17 -13.94 -5.94
CA SER A 107 -8.58 -12.88 -6.86
C SER A 107 -9.65 -13.42 -7.79
N GLU A 108 -10.66 -12.60 -8.04
CA GLU A 108 -11.76 -12.90 -8.98
C GLU A 108 -11.88 -11.76 -10.01
N PRO A 109 -12.15 -12.06 -11.29
CA PRO A 109 -12.48 -11.03 -12.25
C PRO A 109 -13.88 -10.47 -11.95
N ILE A 110 -14.01 -9.16 -11.96
CA ILE A 110 -15.27 -8.44 -11.78
C ILE A 110 -15.16 -7.07 -12.46
N ASP A 111 -16.23 -6.60 -13.06
CA ASP A 111 -16.35 -5.21 -13.52
C ASP A 111 -16.81 -4.35 -12.32
N VAL A 112 -15.82 -3.79 -11.62
CA VAL A 112 -16.05 -2.95 -10.44
C VAL A 112 -16.71 -1.62 -10.83
N ASP A 113 -16.47 -1.12 -12.04
CA ASP A 113 -16.99 0.16 -12.50
C ASP A 113 -18.52 0.14 -12.68
N ALA A 114 -19.08 -1.05 -12.93
CA ALA A 114 -20.49 -1.21 -13.26
C ALA A 114 -21.44 -1.03 -12.06
N SER A 115 -21.10 -1.58 -10.90
CA SER A 115 -22.00 -1.59 -9.72
C SER A 115 -21.25 -1.73 -8.40
N ALA A 116 -21.38 -0.73 -7.52
CA ALA A 116 -20.88 -0.82 -6.15
C ALA A 116 -21.56 -1.95 -5.35
N ALA A 117 -22.88 -2.10 -5.49
CA ALA A 117 -23.63 -3.10 -4.74
C ALA A 117 -23.16 -4.53 -5.07
N GLU A 118 -22.99 -4.85 -6.35
CA GLU A 118 -22.46 -6.15 -6.77
C GLU A 118 -21.03 -6.35 -6.28
N GLY A 119 -20.19 -5.30 -6.33
CA GLY A 119 -18.83 -5.33 -5.79
C GLY A 119 -18.82 -5.71 -4.31
N PHE A 120 -19.65 -5.06 -3.50
CA PHE A 120 -19.73 -5.36 -2.05
C PHE A 120 -20.33 -6.75 -1.76
N ASP A 121 -21.34 -7.20 -2.51
CA ASP A 121 -21.87 -8.55 -2.36
C ASP A 121 -20.79 -9.61 -2.60
N ARG A 122 -19.98 -9.43 -3.64
CA ARG A 122 -18.87 -10.33 -3.96
C ARG A 122 -17.75 -10.26 -2.93
N ALA A 123 -17.42 -9.06 -2.45
CA ALA A 123 -16.40 -8.87 -1.42
C ALA A 123 -16.80 -9.56 -0.11
N GLU A 124 -18.05 -9.38 0.35
CA GLU A 124 -18.56 -10.05 1.54
C GLU A 124 -18.49 -11.58 1.42
N GLN A 125 -18.94 -12.14 0.29
CA GLN A 125 -18.89 -13.58 0.05
C GLN A 125 -17.45 -14.11 0.05
N LEU A 126 -16.54 -13.39 -0.60
CA LEU A 126 -15.15 -13.81 -0.71
C LEU A 126 -14.43 -13.70 0.64
N VAL A 127 -14.67 -12.63 1.41
CA VAL A 127 -14.14 -12.45 2.76
C VAL A 127 -14.59 -13.61 3.67
N ASN A 128 -15.89 -13.86 3.73
CA ASN A 128 -16.44 -14.92 4.60
C ASN A 128 -15.85 -16.30 4.24
N ARG A 129 -15.78 -16.63 2.96
CA ARG A 129 -15.17 -17.89 2.47
C ARG A 129 -13.71 -18.03 2.84
N LEU A 130 -12.91 -16.97 2.68
CA LEU A 130 -11.48 -17.03 2.99
C LEU A 130 -11.22 -17.05 4.50
N VAL A 131 -11.99 -16.32 5.29
CA VAL A 131 -11.92 -16.37 6.77
C VAL A 131 -12.25 -17.78 7.25
N GLU A 132 -13.33 -18.40 6.76
CA GLU A 132 -13.69 -19.78 7.07
C GLU A 132 -12.58 -20.78 6.70
N ALA A 133 -11.97 -20.60 5.53
CA ALA A 133 -10.89 -21.47 5.05
C ALA A 133 -9.64 -21.43 5.94
N THR A 134 -9.42 -20.37 6.72
CA THR A 134 -8.30 -20.32 7.69
C THR A 134 -8.51 -21.22 8.91
N GLY A 135 -9.73 -21.65 9.17
CA GLY A 135 -10.10 -22.38 10.41
C GLY A 135 -10.10 -21.50 11.67
N ILE A 136 -9.80 -20.20 11.53
CA ILE A 136 -9.83 -19.22 12.62
C ILE A 136 -11.23 -18.58 12.61
N GLY A 137 -11.97 -18.68 13.71
CA GLY A 137 -13.35 -18.22 13.76
C GLY A 137 -13.52 -16.74 13.37
N ALA A 138 -14.63 -16.41 12.72
CA ALA A 138 -14.95 -15.06 12.26
C ALA A 138 -14.91 -13.99 13.38
N GLY A 139 -15.21 -14.35 14.63
CA GLY A 139 -15.09 -13.47 15.79
C GLY A 139 -13.64 -13.02 16.12
N LYS A 140 -12.64 -13.52 15.41
CA LYS A 140 -11.23 -13.06 15.52
C LYS A 140 -10.81 -12.07 14.43
N VAL A 141 -11.71 -11.67 13.52
CA VAL A 141 -11.43 -10.61 12.56
C VAL A 141 -11.43 -9.27 13.28
N ILE A 142 -10.25 -8.64 13.31
CA ILE A 142 -10.04 -7.37 14.03
C ILE A 142 -10.49 -6.18 13.18
N GLY A 143 -10.30 -6.27 11.87
CA GLY A 143 -10.70 -5.23 10.94
C GLY A 143 -10.39 -5.59 9.50
N VAL A 144 -10.90 -4.77 8.60
CA VAL A 144 -10.72 -4.89 7.15
C VAL A 144 -10.06 -3.63 6.60
N GLY A 145 -9.01 -3.79 5.81
CA GLY A 145 -8.47 -2.73 4.97
C GLY A 145 -9.13 -2.83 3.60
N LEU A 146 -9.53 -1.71 3.05
CA LEU A 146 -10.24 -1.63 1.79
C LEU A 146 -9.54 -0.68 0.83
N GLY A 147 -9.08 -1.20 -0.31
CA GLY A 147 -8.53 -0.44 -1.42
C GLY A 147 -9.59 -0.13 -2.47
N VAL A 148 -9.62 1.12 -2.90
CA VAL A 148 -10.47 1.55 -4.02
C VAL A 148 -9.68 2.43 -4.98
N PRO A 149 -9.95 2.38 -6.30
CA PRO A 149 -9.34 3.31 -7.24
C PRO A 149 -9.86 4.74 -7.03
N GLY A 150 -8.95 5.71 -7.06
CA GLY A 150 -9.27 7.13 -6.97
C GLY A 150 -9.20 7.71 -5.55
N PRO A 151 -9.24 9.04 -5.46
CA PRO A 151 -9.12 9.76 -4.20
C PRO A 151 -10.38 9.57 -3.35
N ILE A 152 -10.15 9.46 -2.04
CA ILE A 152 -11.21 9.41 -1.03
C ILE A 152 -11.25 10.77 -0.35
N ASP A 153 -12.41 11.36 -0.30
CA ASP A 153 -12.65 12.59 0.45
C ASP A 153 -12.58 12.29 1.95
N VAL A 154 -11.67 12.95 2.64
CA VAL A 154 -11.37 12.68 4.06
C VAL A 154 -12.56 12.99 4.98
N GLU A 155 -13.36 14.00 4.65
CA GLU A 155 -14.46 14.45 5.50
C GLU A 155 -15.70 13.53 5.37
N SER A 156 -16.07 13.17 4.14
CA SER A 156 -17.25 12.36 3.86
C SER A 156 -16.98 10.85 3.80
N GLY A 157 -15.73 10.46 3.58
CA GLY A 157 -15.34 9.07 3.31
C GLY A 157 -15.86 8.54 1.97
N THR A 158 -16.33 9.43 1.08
CA THR A 158 -16.85 9.05 -0.24
C THR A 158 -15.76 9.19 -1.31
N LEU A 159 -15.98 8.56 -2.46
CA LEU A 159 -15.08 8.72 -3.60
C LEU A 159 -15.19 10.15 -4.16
N GLY A 160 -14.05 10.83 -4.24
CA GLY A 160 -13.95 12.22 -4.65
C GLY A 160 -14.17 12.45 -6.16
N SER A 161 -14.27 11.41 -6.99
CA SER A 161 -14.44 11.53 -8.44
C SER A 161 -15.37 10.47 -9.02
N THR A 162 -16.52 10.91 -9.53
CA THR A 162 -17.46 10.05 -10.26
C THR A 162 -16.94 9.60 -11.63
N ALA A 163 -15.89 10.24 -12.15
CA ALA A 163 -15.28 9.88 -13.43
C ALA A 163 -14.39 8.64 -13.36
N ILE A 164 -14.01 8.20 -12.16
CA ILE A 164 -13.15 7.03 -11.94
C ILE A 164 -14.00 5.78 -11.74
N LEU A 165 -15.01 5.85 -10.86
CA LEU A 165 -15.94 4.77 -10.54
C LEU A 165 -17.39 5.30 -10.62
N PRO A 166 -17.99 5.39 -11.80
CA PRO A 166 -19.33 5.97 -11.97
C PRO A 166 -20.42 5.25 -11.13
N GLY A 167 -20.36 3.93 -11.05
CA GLY A 167 -21.29 3.10 -10.29
C GLY A 167 -21.19 3.23 -8.76
N TRP A 168 -20.21 4.02 -8.26
CA TRP A 168 -19.95 4.22 -6.82
C TRP A 168 -20.29 5.63 -6.34
N SER A 169 -20.92 6.43 -7.18
CA SER A 169 -21.24 7.83 -6.87
C SER A 169 -22.05 7.93 -5.58
N GLY A 170 -21.58 8.75 -4.63
CA GLY A 170 -22.23 8.96 -3.34
C GLY A 170 -22.11 7.81 -2.35
N THR A 171 -21.39 6.73 -2.68
CA THR A 171 -21.15 5.61 -1.78
C THR A 171 -19.98 5.91 -0.85
N ASN A 172 -20.16 5.64 0.45
CA ASN A 172 -19.07 5.55 1.40
C ASN A 172 -18.68 4.07 1.53
N PRO A 173 -17.59 3.63 0.89
CA PRO A 173 -17.23 2.22 0.81
C PRO A 173 -16.88 1.61 2.16
N GLY A 174 -16.28 2.38 3.06
CA GLY A 174 -15.96 1.92 4.41
C GLY A 174 -17.19 1.61 5.25
N ARG A 175 -18.18 2.53 5.25
CA ARG A 175 -19.43 2.35 5.97
C ARG A 175 -20.24 1.18 5.41
N GLU A 176 -20.32 1.06 4.09
CA GLU A 176 -21.06 0.00 3.43
C GLU A 176 -20.50 -1.39 3.79
N LEU A 177 -19.20 -1.57 3.63
CA LEU A 177 -18.56 -2.87 3.92
C LEU A 177 -18.54 -3.17 5.43
N SER A 178 -18.36 -2.15 6.28
CA SER A 178 -18.43 -2.32 7.75
C SER A 178 -19.82 -2.76 8.20
N GLY A 179 -20.89 -2.20 7.61
CA GLY A 179 -22.28 -2.61 7.90
C GLY A 179 -22.56 -4.07 7.55
N ARG A 180 -21.93 -4.59 6.49
CA ARG A 180 -22.08 -5.98 6.02
C ARG A 180 -21.29 -6.98 6.87
N LEU A 181 -20.05 -6.64 7.18
CA LEU A 181 -19.13 -7.56 7.88
C LEU A 181 -19.19 -7.45 9.40
N GLY A 182 -19.76 -6.38 9.95
CA GLY A 182 -19.86 -6.16 11.40
C GLY A 182 -18.53 -5.87 12.09
N VAL A 183 -17.50 -5.44 11.33
CA VAL A 183 -16.16 -5.11 11.83
C VAL A 183 -15.70 -3.76 11.31
N PRO A 184 -14.71 -3.09 11.95
CA PRO A 184 -14.15 -1.85 11.45
C PRO A 184 -13.55 -2.01 10.05
N VAL A 185 -13.79 -1.04 9.16
CA VAL A 185 -13.23 -0.99 7.81
C VAL A 185 -12.45 0.31 7.63
N TYR A 186 -11.17 0.18 7.28
CA TYR A 186 -10.27 1.28 6.99
C TYR A 186 -10.08 1.38 5.47
N VAL A 187 -10.34 2.54 4.91
CA VAL A 187 -10.32 2.73 3.45
C VAL A 187 -9.15 3.60 3.03
N ASP A 188 -8.48 3.24 1.95
CA ASP A 188 -7.47 4.09 1.32
C ASP A 188 -7.46 3.92 -0.20
N ASN A 189 -6.78 4.85 -0.86
CA ASN A 189 -6.52 4.77 -2.29
C ASN A 189 -5.58 3.61 -2.61
N ASP A 190 -5.78 2.99 -3.78
CA ASP A 190 -5.01 1.84 -4.24
C ASP A 190 -3.49 2.12 -4.34
N ALA A 191 -3.06 3.33 -4.75
CA ALA A 191 -1.64 3.67 -4.79
C ALA A 191 -1.02 3.83 -3.38
N ASN A 192 -1.76 4.36 -2.41
CA ASN A 192 -1.34 4.41 -1.01
C ASN A 192 -1.18 3.00 -0.44
N LEU A 193 -2.13 2.11 -0.72
CA LEU A 193 -2.03 0.71 -0.31
C LEU A 193 -0.86 0.01 -0.99
N GLY A 194 -0.64 0.23 -2.28
CA GLY A 194 0.53 -0.30 -2.97
C GLY A 194 1.84 0.14 -2.30
N ALA A 195 1.91 1.41 -1.86
CA ALA A 195 3.06 1.92 -1.10
C ALA A 195 3.24 1.20 0.25
N LEU A 196 2.17 0.96 1.00
CA LEU A 196 2.20 0.21 2.25
C LEU A 196 2.62 -1.25 2.04
N GLY A 197 2.07 -1.90 1.02
CA GLY A 197 2.43 -3.27 0.67
C GLY A 197 3.91 -3.39 0.37
N GLU A 198 4.43 -2.55 -0.53
CA GLU A 198 5.85 -2.55 -0.90
C GLU A 198 6.77 -2.10 0.25
N LEU A 199 6.30 -1.24 1.15
CA LEU A 199 7.04 -0.86 2.35
C LEU A 199 7.22 -2.03 3.31
N VAL A 200 6.18 -2.83 3.52
CA VAL A 200 6.18 -3.92 4.51
C VAL A 200 6.78 -5.21 3.95
N TRP A 201 6.41 -5.62 2.73
CA TRP A 201 6.80 -6.92 2.16
C TRP A 201 7.65 -6.83 0.90
N GLY A 202 7.75 -5.66 0.26
CA GLY A 202 8.31 -5.56 -1.08
C GLY A 202 9.58 -4.73 -1.23
N GLY A 203 9.71 -4.09 -2.38
CA GLY A 203 10.87 -3.29 -2.79
C GLY A 203 11.11 -2.04 -1.95
N GLY A 204 10.11 -1.62 -1.17
CA GLY A 204 10.16 -0.49 -0.25
C GLY A 204 10.79 -0.79 1.12
N ARG A 205 11.02 -2.06 1.46
CA ARG A 205 11.50 -2.45 2.80
C ARG A 205 12.76 -1.71 3.22
N GLY A 206 12.72 -1.20 4.45
CA GLY A 206 13.85 -0.46 5.04
C GLY A 206 13.97 1.01 4.63
N ALA A 207 13.09 1.51 3.76
CA ALA A 207 12.99 2.94 3.49
C ALA A 207 12.06 3.62 4.50
N SER A 208 12.42 4.80 4.99
CA SER A 208 11.52 5.65 5.79
C SER A 208 10.73 6.63 4.92
N ASP A 209 11.30 6.99 3.78
CA ASP A 209 10.76 7.98 2.86
C ASP A 209 10.80 7.39 1.45
N LEU A 210 9.65 7.07 0.91
CA LEU A 210 9.51 6.47 -0.42
C LEU A 210 8.29 7.01 -1.17
N ALA A 211 8.33 6.90 -2.49
CA ALA A 211 7.16 7.04 -3.34
C ALA A 211 6.95 5.73 -4.12
N TYR A 212 5.75 5.20 -4.05
CA TYR A 212 5.29 4.12 -4.90
C TYR A 212 4.55 4.72 -6.09
N ILE A 213 4.98 4.40 -7.30
CA ILE A 213 4.34 4.92 -8.53
C ILE A 213 3.59 3.75 -9.18
N LYS A 214 2.27 3.82 -9.16
CA LYS A 214 1.40 2.85 -9.83
C LYS A 214 1.09 3.30 -11.25
N VAL A 215 1.40 2.47 -12.24
CA VAL A 215 1.06 2.72 -13.65
C VAL A 215 0.22 1.56 -14.16
N ALA A 216 -1.07 1.83 -14.38
CA ALA A 216 -2.07 0.85 -14.83
C ALA A 216 -3.09 1.53 -15.78
N SER A 217 -4.40 1.40 -15.52
CA SER A 217 -5.46 2.16 -16.21
C SER A 217 -5.32 3.68 -16.04
N GLY A 218 -4.75 4.12 -14.90
CA GLY A 218 -4.35 5.47 -14.57
C GLY A 218 -2.93 5.50 -14.01
N VAL A 219 -2.53 6.67 -13.48
CA VAL A 219 -1.24 6.88 -12.82
C VAL A 219 -1.46 7.57 -11.48
N GLY A 220 -1.02 6.93 -10.41
CA GLY A 220 -1.07 7.47 -9.06
C GLY A 220 0.25 7.25 -8.32
N ALA A 221 0.43 7.93 -7.20
CA ALA A 221 1.52 7.66 -6.29
C ALA A 221 1.03 7.54 -4.84
N GLY A 222 1.58 6.58 -4.12
CA GLY A 222 1.52 6.52 -2.66
C GLY A 222 2.80 7.10 -2.08
N LEU A 223 2.65 8.07 -1.18
CA LEU A 223 3.78 8.76 -0.56
C LEU A 223 3.94 8.29 0.88
N VAL A 224 5.14 7.82 1.23
CA VAL A 224 5.50 7.50 2.61
C VAL A 224 6.53 8.51 3.08
N ILE A 225 6.27 9.15 4.20
CA ILE A 225 7.16 10.12 4.85
C ILE A 225 7.33 9.68 6.30
N SER A 226 8.57 9.51 6.73
CA SER A 226 8.89 9.02 8.09
C SER A 226 8.19 7.71 8.45
N GLY A 227 8.05 6.80 7.48
CA GLY A 227 7.41 5.49 7.64
C GLY A 227 5.89 5.50 7.67
N GLN A 228 5.24 6.62 7.38
CA GLN A 228 3.78 6.78 7.39
C GLN A 228 3.27 7.27 6.04
N ILE A 229 2.08 6.79 5.64
CA ILE A 229 1.42 7.29 4.43
C ILE A 229 1.06 8.76 4.61
N TYR A 230 1.47 9.57 3.65
CA TYR A 230 1.11 10.97 3.58
C TYR A 230 -0.06 11.19 2.62
N ARG A 231 -1.22 11.51 3.17
CA ARG A 231 -2.47 11.70 2.40
C ARG A 231 -2.73 13.18 2.06
N GLY A 232 -2.05 14.09 2.76
CA GLY A 232 -2.39 15.53 2.70
C GLY A 232 -3.73 15.83 3.41
N PRO A 233 -4.07 17.11 3.59
CA PRO A 233 -5.28 17.49 4.33
C PRO A 233 -6.59 17.10 3.63
N GLY A 234 -6.59 17.00 2.29
CA GLY A 234 -7.76 16.61 1.49
C GLY A 234 -7.75 15.17 0.99
N GLY A 235 -6.77 14.33 1.40
CA GLY A 235 -6.69 12.94 0.95
C GLY A 235 -6.16 12.75 -0.48
N THR A 236 -5.69 13.82 -1.14
CA THR A 236 -5.30 13.82 -2.57
C THR A 236 -3.79 13.93 -2.79
N ALA A 237 -2.97 13.73 -1.75
CA ALA A 237 -1.51 13.70 -1.96
C ALA A 237 -1.14 12.48 -2.83
N GLY A 238 -0.20 12.67 -3.74
CA GLY A 238 0.22 11.59 -4.63
C GLY A 238 -0.44 11.57 -6.01
N GLU A 239 -1.29 12.54 -6.34
CA GLU A 239 -1.92 12.68 -7.67
C GLU A 239 -0.91 13.09 -8.76
N ILE A 240 0.23 12.38 -8.82
CA ILE A 240 1.34 12.63 -9.76
C ILE A 240 0.89 12.49 -11.23
N GLY A 241 -0.09 11.65 -11.50
CA GLY A 241 -0.67 11.45 -12.82
C GLY A 241 -1.23 12.74 -13.44
N HIS A 242 -1.58 13.72 -12.60
CA HIS A 242 -2.17 14.98 -13.02
C HIS A 242 -1.19 16.18 -13.03
N ILE A 243 0.11 15.91 -12.83
CA ILE A 243 1.15 16.92 -13.11
C ILE A 243 1.19 17.17 -14.61
N THR A 244 1.07 18.44 -15.02
CA THR A 244 1.17 18.86 -16.43
C THR A 244 2.62 18.78 -16.90
N LEU A 245 2.88 17.95 -17.90
CA LEU A 245 4.18 17.83 -18.58
C LEU A 245 4.25 18.68 -19.84
N ASP A 246 3.11 18.89 -20.51
CA ASP A 246 3.01 19.65 -21.75
C ASP A 246 1.63 20.34 -21.82
N GLU A 247 1.60 21.66 -21.71
CA GLU A 247 0.35 22.46 -21.78
C GLU A 247 -0.37 22.33 -23.13
N SER A 248 0.34 21.92 -24.20
CA SER A 248 -0.22 21.67 -25.52
C SER A 248 -0.67 20.23 -25.73
N GLY A 249 -0.47 19.38 -24.74
CA GLY A 249 -0.75 17.95 -24.79
C GLY A 249 -2.23 17.58 -24.81
N PRO A 250 -2.54 16.27 -24.82
CA PRO A 250 -3.92 15.76 -24.85
C PRO A 250 -4.73 16.22 -23.64
N VAL A 251 -6.07 16.32 -23.83
CA VAL A 251 -6.98 16.60 -22.71
C VAL A 251 -7.02 15.39 -21.78
N CYS A 252 -6.82 15.63 -20.48
CA CYS A 252 -6.94 14.64 -19.44
C CYS A 252 -8.38 14.57 -18.92
N ARG A 253 -8.78 13.42 -18.37
CA ARG A 253 -10.09 13.25 -17.71
C ARG A 253 -10.33 14.20 -16.52
N CYS A 254 -9.24 14.73 -15.90
CA CYS A 254 -9.36 15.71 -14.82
C CYS A 254 -9.72 17.13 -15.31
N GLY A 255 -9.82 17.34 -16.62
CA GLY A 255 -10.11 18.64 -17.25
C GLY A 255 -8.87 19.43 -17.68
N ASN A 256 -7.68 19.09 -17.19
CA ASN A 256 -6.40 19.70 -17.59
C ASN A 256 -5.88 19.12 -18.92
N ARG A 257 -4.76 19.68 -19.41
CA ARG A 257 -4.06 19.19 -20.60
C ARG A 257 -2.66 18.69 -20.25
N GLY A 258 -2.18 17.70 -21.02
CA GLY A 258 -0.81 17.21 -20.98
C GLY A 258 -0.38 16.68 -19.62
N CYS A 259 -1.32 16.16 -18.86
CA CYS A 259 -1.01 15.46 -17.61
C CYS A 259 -0.12 14.25 -17.86
N LEU A 260 0.76 13.88 -16.93
CA LEU A 260 1.60 12.69 -17.01
C LEU A 260 0.79 11.45 -17.39
N GLU A 261 -0.41 11.29 -16.87
CA GLU A 261 -1.32 10.19 -17.18
C GLU A 261 -1.60 10.06 -18.68
N THR A 262 -1.73 11.18 -19.40
CA THR A 262 -2.04 11.17 -20.84
C THR A 262 -0.89 10.65 -21.72
N PHE A 263 0.30 10.50 -21.16
CA PHE A 263 1.48 9.96 -21.84
C PHE A 263 1.84 8.55 -21.37
N THR A 264 1.25 8.07 -20.28
CA THR A 264 1.78 6.88 -19.60
C THR A 264 0.72 5.82 -19.27
N ALA A 265 -0.54 6.21 -19.07
CA ALA A 265 -1.59 5.25 -18.74
C ALA A 265 -1.99 4.37 -19.93
N ALA A 266 -2.36 3.13 -19.64
CA ALA A 266 -2.68 2.11 -20.64
C ALA A 266 -3.67 2.60 -21.71
N ARG A 267 -4.73 3.32 -21.33
CA ARG A 267 -5.75 3.86 -22.24
C ARG A 267 -5.22 4.82 -23.32
N TYR A 268 -4.08 5.47 -23.06
CA TYR A 268 -3.44 6.38 -24.03
C TYR A 268 -2.32 5.71 -24.80
N VAL A 269 -1.68 4.70 -24.21
CA VAL A 269 -0.52 3.98 -24.75
C VAL A 269 -0.93 2.86 -25.69
N LEU A 270 -1.94 2.06 -25.33
CA LEU A 270 -2.38 0.92 -26.12
C LEU A 270 -2.86 1.29 -27.54
N PRO A 271 -3.63 2.39 -27.75
CA PRO A 271 -4.05 2.78 -29.09
C PRO A 271 -2.89 3.08 -30.05
N LEU A 272 -1.71 3.42 -29.54
CA LEU A 272 -0.52 3.65 -30.38
C LEU A 272 0.01 2.36 -31.01
N LEU A 273 -0.21 1.22 -30.37
CA LEU A 273 0.29 -0.10 -30.78
C LEU A 273 -0.78 -1.02 -31.39
N GLN A 274 -2.06 -0.78 -31.09
CA GLN A 274 -3.18 -1.57 -31.59
C GLN A 274 -3.22 -1.71 -33.13
N PRO A 275 -2.88 -0.69 -33.95
CA PRO A 275 -2.85 -0.85 -35.40
C PRO A 275 -1.91 -1.95 -35.89
N SER A 276 -0.86 -2.26 -35.13
CA SER A 276 0.14 -3.28 -35.49
C SER A 276 -0.06 -4.60 -34.74
N HIS A 277 -0.76 -4.62 -33.60
CA HIS A 277 -0.83 -5.76 -32.69
C HIS A 277 -2.26 -6.24 -32.39
N GLY A 278 -3.27 -5.57 -32.95
CA GLY A 278 -4.68 -5.90 -32.78
C GLY A 278 -5.38 -5.18 -31.61
N PRO A 279 -6.73 -5.17 -31.63
CA PRO A 279 -7.55 -4.40 -30.67
C PRO A 279 -7.49 -4.95 -29.24
N ASP A 280 -7.25 -6.23 -29.06
CA ASP A 280 -7.24 -6.92 -27.75
C ASP A 280 -5.88 -6.79 -27.02
N LEU A 281 -5.01 -5.88 -27.48
CA LEU A 281 -3.69 -5.65 -26.89
C LEU A 281 -3.84 -5.16 -25.45
N THR A 282 -3.15 -5.83 -24.53
CA THR A 282 -3.07 -5.45 -23.11
C THR A 282 -1.68 -4.94 -22.76
N MET A 283 -1.53 -4.18 -21.66
CA MET A 283 -0.22 -3.70 -21.20
C MET A 283 0.72 -4.88 -20.86
N ALA A 284 0.21 -5.93 -20.24
CA ALA A 284 0.99 -7.15 -19.98
C ALA A 284 1.54 -7.77 -21.28
N ARG A 285 0.73 -7.79 -22.35
CA ARG A 285 1.20 -8.27 -23.65
C ARG A 285 2.23 -7.34 -24.29
N VAL A 286 2.08 -6.01 -24.15
CA VAL A 286 3.10 -5.03 -24.60
C VAL A 286 4.43 -5.26 -23.89
N VAL A 287 4.42 -5.47 -22.57
CA VAL A 287 5.61 -5.79 -21.79
C VAL A 287 6.27 -7.08 -22.26
N GLN A 288 5.46 -8.13 -22.50
CA GLN A 288 5.95 -9.41 -23.01
C GLN A 288 6.61 -9.24 -24.39
N LEU A 289 5.93 -8.59 -25.33
CA LEU A 289 6.46 -8.35 -26.70
C LEU A 289 7.77 -7.53 -26.67
N ALA A 290 7.83 -6.53 -25.79
CA ALA A 290 9.04 -5.75 -25.63
C ALA A 290 10.23 -6.60 -25.14
N ARG A 291 9.98 -7.51 -24.20
CA ARG A 291 10.99 -8.48 -23.73
C ARG A 291 11.41 -9.44 -24.86
N GLU A 292 10.49 -9.86 -25.71
CA GLU A 292 10.72 -10.70 -26.89
C GLU A 292 11.47 -9.94 -28.02
N GLY A 293 11.60 -8.62 -27.91
CA GLY A 293 12.40 -7.81 -28.82
C GLY A 293 11.61 -6.94 -29.79
N ASP A 294 10.28 -6.86 -29.67
CA ASP A 294 9.47 -6.00 -30.53
C ASP A 294 9.90 -4.53 -30.42
N PRO A 295 10.30 -3.89 -31.55
CA PRO A 295 10.86 -2.55 -31.51
C PRO A 295 9.84 -1.48 -31.16
N GLY A 296 8.55 -1.62 -31.55
CA GLY A 296 7.47 -0.70 -31.26
C GLY A 296 7.15 -0.70 -29.76
N CYS A 297 6.96 -1.90 -29.20
CA CYS A 297 6.69 -2.07 -27.77
C CYS A 297 7.87 -1.57 -26.91
N ARG A 298 9.12 -1.87 -27.27
CA ARG A 298 10.30 -1.33 -26.58
C ARG A 298 10.35 0.18 -26.61
N ARG A 299 10.06 0.79 -27.76
CA ARG A 299 10.05 2.24 -27.91
C ARG A 299 9.02 2.88 -27.01
N VAL A 300 7.80 2.38 -27.02
CA VAL A 300 6.70 2.91 -26.22
C VAL A 300 6.99 2.76 -24.72
N ILE A 301 7.50 1.61 -24.25
CA ILE A 301 7.88 1.43 -22.84
C ILE A 301 8.99 2.43 -22.43
N ALA A 302 9.97 2.66 -23.30
CA ALA A 302 11.03 3.63 -23.02
C ALA A 302 10.50 5.08 -22.98
N ASP A 303 9.56 5.44 -23.86
CA ASP A 303 8.91 6.76 -23.86
C ASP A 303 8.09 6.97 -22.59
N VAL A 304 7.29 5.97 -22.20
CA VAL A 304 6.54 5.97 -20.94
C VAL A 304 7.50 6.12 -19.75
N GLY A 305 8.62 5.37 -19.74
CA GLY A 305 9.63 5.49 -18.70
C GLY A 305 10.23 6.90 -18.59
N ARG A 306 10.48 7.58 -19.73
CA ARG A 306 10.98 8.96 -19.73
C ARG A 306 9.96 9.95 -19.13
N HIS A 307 8.69 9.82 -19.48
CA HIS A 307 7.64 10.68 -18.92
C HIS A 307 7.46 10.44 -17.42
N ILE A 308 7.43 9.17 -16.97
CA ILE A 308 7.39 8.84 -15.53
C ILE A 308 8.61 9.44 -14.82
N GLY A 309 9.80 9.30 -15.40
CA GLY A 309 11.03 9.84 -14.84
C GLY A 309 11.03 11.37 -14.70
N SER A 310 10.35 12.09 -15.60
CA SER A 310 10.14 13.54 -15.46
C SER A 310 9.26 13.87 -14.27
N GLY A 311 8.14 13.14 -14.08
CA GLY A 311 7.28 13.29 -12.91
C GLY A 311 8.01 12.94 -11.60
N VAL A 312 8.79 11.85 -11.61
CA VAL A 312 9.61 11.42 -10.47
C VAL A 312 10.68 12.46 -10.13
N ALA A 313 11.31 13.10 -11.13
CA ALA A 313 12.29 14.16 -10.89
C ALA A 313 11.67 15.37 -10.17
N ASN A 314 10.46 15.78 -10.53
CA ASN A 314 9.73 16.82 -9.83
C ASN A 314 9.45 16.41 -8.37
N LEU A 315 9.02 15.19 -8.15
CA LEU A 315 8.78 14.63 -6.82
C LEU A 315 10.06 14.58 -5.98
N CYS A 316 11.20 14.21 -6.59
CA CYS A 316 12.49 14.23 -5.92
C CYS A 316 12.91 15.64 -5.49
N ASN A 317 12.67 16.63 -6.32
CA ASN A 317 12.99 18.02 -6.01
C ASN A 317 12.10 18.60 -4.89
N LEU A 318 10.90 18.05 -4.69
CA LEU A 318 9.94 18.52 -3.68
C LEU A 318 10.03 17.74 -2.36
N LEU A 319 10.13 16.42 -2.42
CA LEU A 319 10.03 15.54 -1.25
C LEU A 319 11.33 14.82 -0.90
N ASN A 320 12.27 14.73 -1.85
CA ASN A 320 13.56 14.06 -1.69
C ASN A 320 13.46 12.64 -1.07
N PRO A 321 12.62 11.74 -1.62
CA PRO A 321 12.49 10.38 -1.10
C PRO A 321 13.80 9.61 -1.29
N SER A 322 14.09 8.68 -0.39
CA SER A 322 15.25 7.79 -0.51
C SER A 322 15.02 6.69 -1.57
N ARG A 323 13.75 6.40 -1.90
CA ARG A 323 13.38 5.33 -2.81
C ARG A 323 12.12 5.67 -3.61
N VAL A 324 12.14 5.30 -4.88
CA VAL A 324 10.95 5.22 -5.74
C VAL A 324 10.76 3.76 -6.13
N VAL A 325 9.57 3.23 -5.90
CA VAL A 325 9.16 1.87 -6.25
C VAL A 325 8.15 1.96 -7.39
N LEU A 326 8.46 1.35 -8.53
CA LEU A 326 7.55 1.28 -9.67
C LEU A 326 6.65 0.05 -9.54
N GLY A 327 5.33 0.25 -9.52
CA GLY A 327 4.33 -0.80 -9.48
C GLY A 327 3.42 -0.83 -10.71
N GLY A 328 2.44 -1.73 -10.67
CA GLY A 328 1.57 -2.03 -11.80
C GLY A 328 2.24 -2.89 -12.86
N ASP A 329 1.51 -3.21 -13.93
CA ASP A 329 1.97 -4.11 -14.99
C ASP A 329 3.28 -3.66 -15.63
N LEU A 330 3.51 -2.35 -15.69
CA LEU A 330 4.69 -1.78 -16.31
C LEU A 330 5.99 -2.11 -15.54
N ALA A 331 5.93 -2.35 -14.24
CA ALA A 331 7.09 -2.73 -13.44
C ALA A 331 7.75 -4.02 -13.93
N GLU A 332 6.96 -4.92 -14.52
CA GLU A 332 7.45 -6.16 -15.11
C GLU A 332 8.36 -5.94 -16.33
N ALA A 333 8.34 -4.77 -16.96
CA ALA A 333 9.27 -4.45 -18.03
C ALA A 333 10.76 -4.36 -17.56
N GLY A 334 10.98 -4.26 -16.25
CA GLY A 334 12.31 -4.22 -15.65
C GLY A 334 13.15 -3.07 -16.18
N GLU A 335 14.39 -3.33 -16.60
CA GLU A 335 15.29 -2.28 -17.09
C GLU A 335 14.80 -1.56 -18.36
N LEU A 336 13.90 -2.15 -19.13
CA LEU A 336 13.31 -1.47 -20.31
C LEU A 336 12.57 -0.18 -19.92
N VAL A 337 12.01 -0.12 -18.72
CA VAL A 337 11.31 1.06 -18.19
C VAL A 337 12.15 1.78 -17.12
N LEU A 338 12.87 1.04 -16.26
CA LEU A 338 13.60 1.64 -15.14
C LEU A 338 14.83 2.45 -15.60
N ALA A 339 15.56 2.01 -16.65
CA ALA A 339 16.68 2.75 -17.16
C ALA A 339 16.26 4.14 -17.72
N PRO A 340 15.21 4.26 -18.57
CA PRO A 340 14.67 5.55 -18.99
C PRO A 340 14.17 6.45 -17.85
N ILE A 341 13.59 5.86 -16.80
CA ILE A 341 13.19 6.63 -15.59
C ILE A 341 14.43 7.24 -14.94
N ARG A 342 15.47 6.44 -14.67
CA ARG A 342 16.72 6.91 -14.03
C ARG A 342 17.43 7.97 -14.88
N GLU A 343 17.43 7.81 -16.20
CA GLU A 343 18.00 8.81 -17.13
C GLU A 343 17.29 10.16 -16.99
N SER A 344 15.95 10.17 -16.99
CA SER A 344 15.16 11.40 -16.84
C SER A 344 15.36 12.03 -15.45
N VAL A 345 15.39 11.21 -14.40
CA VAL A 345 15.69 11.70 -13.04
C VAL A 345 17.06 12.34 -12.96
N SER A 346 18.08 11.70 -13.53
CA SER A 346 19.46 12.26 -13.57
C SER A 346 19.53 13.58 -14.33
N ARG A 347 18.67 13.77 -15.33
CA ARG A 347 18.62 14.98 -16.17
C ARG A 347 17.88 16.14 -15.50
N TYR A 348 16.76 15.88 -14.78
CA TYR A 348 15.82 16.90 -14.36
C TYR A 348 15.76 17.12 -12.84
N ALA A 349 16.22 16.17 -12.03
CA ALA A 349 16.34 16.39 -10.59
C ALA A 349 17.68 17.09 -10.25
N ILE A 350 17.70 17.84 -9.15
CA ILE A 350 18.96 18.43 -8.67
C ILE A 350 19.95 17.31 -8.32
N PRO A 351 21.26 17.47 -8.60
CA PRO A 351 22.23 16.38 -8.45
C PRO A 351 22.33 15.79 -7.04
N SER A 352 22.04 16.57 -6.00
CA SER A 352 22.04 16.10 -4.60
C SER A 352 20.87 15.14 -4.32
N ALA A 353 19.69 15.39 -4.88
CA ALA A 353 18.52 14.52 -4.73
C ALA A 353 18.68 13.27 -5.60
N ALA A 354 19.09 13.43 -6.87
CA ALA A 354 19.25 12.32 -7.80
C ALA A 354 20.28 11.25 -7.33
N ARG A 355 21.37 11.68 -6.67
CA ARG A 355 22.43 10.76 -6.21
C ARG A 355 21.99 9.81 -5.09
N GLN A 356 21.02 10.19 -4.30
CA GLN A 356 20.57 9.40 -3.13
C GLN A 356 19.35 8.53 -3.46
N LEU A 357 18.71 8.78 -4.60
CA LEU A 357 17.48 8.09 -4.97
C LEU A 357 17.77 6.67 -5.49
N GLY A 358 17.15 5.68 -4.87
CA GLY A 358 17.02 4.33 -5.43
C GLY A 358 15.74 4.21 -6.24
N VAL A 359 15.82 3.94 -7.55
CA VAL A 359 14.65 3.59 -8.39
C VAL A 359 14.65 2.09 -8.62
N VAL A 360 13.64 1.40 -8.06
CA VAL A 360 13.55 -0.06 -8.04
C VAL A 360 12.16 -0.53 -8.54
N PRO A 361 12.06 -1.76 -9.07
CA PRO A 361 10.75 -2.33 -9.35
C PRO A 361 10.06 -2.73 -8.05
N GLY A 362 8.72 -2.68 -8.04
CA GLY A 362 7.91 -3.36 -7.05
C GLY A 362 8.08 -4.88 -7.16
N THR A 363 8.02 -5.57 -6.05
CA THR A 363 8.25 -7.02 -5.99
C THR A 363 6.98 -7.82 -5.72
N LEU A 364 5.89 -7.14 -5.41
CA LEU A 364 4.61 -7.77 -5.05
C LEU A 364 3.67 -7.94 -6.26
N GLY A 365 3.97 -7.27 -7.38
CA GLY A 365 3.11 -7.31 -8.57
C GLY A 365 1.67 -6.88 -8.25
N GLY A 366 0.68 -7.57 -8.81
CA GLY A 366 -0.74 -7.28 -8.55
C GLY A 366 -1.23 -7.59 -7.13
N ARG A 367 -0.34 -7.95 -6.20
CA ARG A 367 -0.67 -8.18 -4.79
C ARG A 367 -0.36 -6.97 -3.90
N ALA A 368 0.29 -5.93 -4.45
CA ALA A 368 0.78 -4.81 -3.65
C ALA A 368 -0.35 -4.13 -2.87
N GLU A 369 -1.48 -3.89 -3.52
CA GLU A 369 -2.63 -3.19 -2.95
C GLU A 369 -3.34 -4.01 -1.86
N VAL A 370 -3.63 -5.28 -2.11
CA VAL A 370 -4.30 -6.13 -1.11
C VAL A 370 -3.42 -6.40 0.12
N LEU A 371 -2.12 -6.55 -0.08
CA LEU A 371 -1.18 -6.65 1.04
C LEU A 371 -1.07 -5.33 1.78
N GLY A 372 -1.07 -4.21 1.06
CA GLY A 372 -1.15 -2.89 1.66
C GLY A 372 -2.43 -2.67 2.46
N ALA A 373 -3.55 -3.23 2.03
CA ALA A 373 -4.79 -3.22 2.78
C ALA A 373 -4.67 -3.98 4.12
N LEU A 374 -3.96 -5.12 4.15
CA LEU A 374 -3.61 -5.78 5.42
C LEU A 374 -2.74 -4.87 6.31
N ALA A 375 -1.72 -4.22 5.72
CA ALA A 375 -0.84 -3.31 6.46
C ALA A 375 -1.59 -2.08 6.99
N LEU A 376 -2.58 -1.59 6.26
CA LEU A 376 -3.42 -0.47 6.70
C LEU A 376 -4.14 -0.80 8.01
N VAL A 377 -4.81 -1.96 8.10
CA VAL A 377 -5.45 -2.38 9.34
C VAL A 377 -4.45 -2.42 10.48
N LEU A 378 -3.29 -3.03 10.23
CA LEU A 378 -2.22 -3.14 11.24
C LEU A 378 -1.69 -1.76 11.66
N SER A 379 -1.70 -0.73 10.78
CA SER A 379 -1.25 0.62 11.13
C SER A 379 -2.29 1.43 11.90
N GLU A 380 -3.57 1.25 11.58
CA GLU A 380 -4.69 2.00 12.18
C GLU A 380 -5.18 1.41 13.52
N MET A 381 -4.86 0.15 13.79
CA MET A 381 -5.19 -0.47 15.08
C MET A 381 -4.55 0.31 16.25
N GLY A 382 -5.35 0.60 17.27
CA GLY A 382 -4.85 1.17 18.52
C GLY A 382 -3.88 0.22 19.24
N ASP A 383 -2.76 0.73 19.73
CA ASP A 383 -1.77 -0.08 20.46
C ASP A 383 -2.36 -0.72 21.73
N SER A 384 -3.34 -0.04 22.37
CA SER A 384 -4.04 -0.50 23.56
C SER A 384 -4.94 -1.71 23.29
N SER A 385 -5.52 -1.83 22.11
CA SER A 385 -6.44 -2.94 21.80
C SER A 385 -5.77 -4.31 21.87
N LEU A 386 -4.48 -4.38 21.54
CA LEU A 386 -3.69 -5.61 21.64
C LEU A 386 -3.26 -5.97 23.08
N LEU A 387 -3.20 -4.96 23.96
CA LEU A 387 -2.85 -5.15 25.37
C LEU A 387 -4.05 -5.53 26.22
N ASP A 388 -5.24 -5.12 25.83
CA ASP A 388 -6.51 -5.32 26.56
C ASP A 388 -7.32 -6.54 26.07
N GLY A 389 -6.71 -7.47 25.35
CA GLY A 389 -7.31 -8.75 24.93
C GLY A 389 -8.22 -8.68 23.69
N GLY A 390 -8.01 -7.70 22.80
CA GLY A 390 -8.55 -7.73 21.44
C GLY A 390 -10.01 -7.29 21.28
N GLN A 391 -10.58 -6.54 22.22
CA GLN A 391 -11.82 -5.82 21.91
C GLN A 391 -11.54 -4.64 20.98
N PRO A 392 -12.20 -4.56 19.80
CA PRO A 392 -12.04 -3.42 18.91
C PRO A 392 -12.45 -2.14 19.63
N ALA A 393 -11.58 -1.14 19.66
CA ALA A 393 -11.99 0.22 19.98
C ALA A 393 -13.03 0.64 18.92
N ASP A 394 -14.10 1.33 19.36
CA ASP A 394 -15.04 1.97 18.43
C ASP A 394 -14.22 2.73 17.37
N ALA A 395 -14.49 2.46 16.09
CA ALA A 395 -13.80 3.11 15.01
C ALA A 395 -13.88 4.63 15.20
N PRO A 396 -12.74 5.36 15.24
CA PRO A 396 -12.81 6.80 15.29
C PRO A 396 -13.55 7.25 14.02
N ALA A 397 -14.63 8.02 14.20
CA ALA A 397 -15.17 8.80 13.11
C ALA A 397 -13.99 9.59 12.53
N LEU A 398 -13.74 9.43 11.23
CA LEU A 398 -12.76 10.23 10.51
C LEU A 398 -13.09 11.70 10.77
N ALA A 399 -12.29 12.37 11.62
CA ALA A 399 -12.36 13.78 11.90
C ALA A 399 -11.44 14.53 10.93
#